data_f6d1c36199a9abb39229b85410b1d7c8
#
_entry.id   f6d1c36199a9abb39229b85410b1d7c8
#
_cell.length_a   1.000
_cell.length_b   1.000
_cell.length_c   1.000
_cell.angle_alpha   90.00
_cell.angle_beta   90.00
_cell.angle_gamma   90.00
#
_symmetry.space_group_name_H-M   'P 1'
#
loop_
_entity.id
_entity.type
_entity.pdbx_description
1 polymer ?
#
loop_
_entity_poly.entity_id
_entity_poly.type
_entity_poly.pdbx_seq_one_letter_code
_entity_poly.pdbx_strand_id
1 'polypeptide(L)'
;MESPPLPPEMQQEYARLAATIRDLADGRPMYYVANPGNLGDAIIKAGTEQFFRDFGIDARLVGYGDDGRIVLGDGGRILGEHELRDAVLLYGGGGGWCKLWGGGRRIVSELAPIFHHTVVLPSSYEITPDIPGVTFFARDRFESLQNLPSAQFCHDMGFYYRPARAGGAAPGGTGFCFRRDKESGFEKRWRIPLSNHDISWSGDYLSDVTPMFEYLSNFKTVHTDRLHVAIACSLLGVRVHLYPGAYFKNRAVFLTSIAPHFACARWRTSLPLSVAIRNSLQRRLGHRAAQ
;
A
#
# COMPACT_ATOMS: atom_id res chain seq x y z
N MET A 1 5.18 22.79 9.14
CA MET A 1 5.22 22.97 7.66
C MET A 1 4.44 21.83 7.03
N GLU A 2 3.49 22.13 6.18
CA GLU A 2 2.70 21.13 5.46
C GLU A 2 3.58 20.30 4.52
N SER A 3 3.17 19.07 4.28
CA SER A 3 3.79 18.22 3.24
C SER A 3 3.63 18.87 1.87
N PRO A 4 4.60 18.74 0.96
CA PRO A 4 4.46 19.30 -0.39
C PRO A 4 3.21 18.71 -1.08
N PRO A 5 2.53 19.49 -1.91
CA PRO A 5 1.37 18.99 -2.65
C PRO A 5 1.80 17.85 -3.59
N LEU A 6 0.86 16.95 -3.86
CA LEU A 6 1.07 15.89 -4.84
C LEU A 6 1.38 16.52 -6.24
N PRO A 7 2.19 15.83 -7.06
CA PRO A 7 2.40 16.22 -8.45
C PRO A 7 1.07 16.41 -9.19
N PRO A 8 0.94 17.42 -10.07
CA PRO A 8 -0.33 17.70 -10.75
C PRO A 8 -0.91 16.52 -11.53
N GLU A 9 -0.07 15.72 -12.15
CA GLU A 9 -0.48 14.51 -12.88
C GLU A 9 -1.12 13.47 -11.94
N MET A 10 -0.55 13.27 -10.74
CA MET A 10 -1.14 12.40 -9.74
C MET A 10 -2.48 12.95 -9.23
N GLN A 11 -2.58 14.27 -9.03
CA GLN A 11 -3.84 14.90 -8.61
C GLN A 11 -4.96 14.68 -9.64
N GLN A 12 -4.66 14.75 -10.94
CA GLN A 12 -5.63 14.51 -12.00
C GLN A 12 -6.16 13.07 -11.98
N GLU A 13 -5.30 12.07 -11.75
CA GLU A 13 -5.73 10.67 -11.67
C GLU A 13 -6.64 10.43 -10.45
N TYR A 14 -6.32 11.02 -9.31
CA TYR A 14 -7.20 10.95 -8.13
C TYR A 14 -8.53 11.68 -8.36
N ALA A 15 -8.53 12.82 -9.05
CA ALA A 15 -9.77 13.51 -9.40
C ALA A 15 -10.66 12.66 -10.32
N ARG A 16 -10.08 11.93 -11.29
CA ARG A 16 -10.82 10.97 -12.13
C ARG A 16 -11.38 9.82 -11.30
N LEU A 17 -10.59 9.24 -10.40
CA LEU A 17 -11.07 8.21 -9.48
C LEU A 17 -12.28 8.70 -8.68
N ALA A 18 -12.20 9.92 -8.11
CA ALA A 18 -13.29 10.51 -7.35
C ALA A 18 -14.56 10.73 -8.19
N ALA A 19 -14.41 11.21 -9.43
CA ALA A 19 -15.51 11.36 -10.36
C ALA A 19 -16.17 10.01 -10.66
N THR A 20 -15.38 8.99 -11.00
CA THR A 20 -15.89 7.64 -11.27
C THR A 20 -16.64 7.05 -10.07
N ILE A 21 -16.12 7.23 -8.84
CA ILE A 21 -16.81 6.74 -7.63
C ILE A 21 -18.16 7.43 -7.47
N ARG A 22 -18.23 8.77 -7.65
CA ARG A 22 -19.50 9.51 -7.53
C ARG A 22 -20.52 9.11 -8.58
N ASP A 23 -20.07 8.98 -9.84
CA ASP A 23 -20.93 8.58 -10.95
C ASP A 23 -21.53 7.20 -10.72
N LEU A 24 -20.72 6.24 -10.25
CA LEU A 24 -21.18 4.88 -9.93
C LEU A 24 -22.05 4.82 -8.67
N ALA A 25 -21.79 5.70 -7.71
CA ALA A 25 -22.63 5.78 -6.51
C ALA A 25 -24.02 6.37 -6.81
N ASP A 26 -24.11 7.36 -7.69
CA ASP A 26 -25.37 7.98 -8.11
C ASP A 26 -26.28 8.31 -6.90
N GLY A 27 -25.70 8.94 -5.87
CA GLY A 27 -26.38 9.31 -4.62
C GLY A 27 -26.61 8.17 -3.62
N ARG A 28 -26.22 6.94 -3.93
CA ARG A 28 -26.36 5.78 -3.02
C ARG A 28 -25.38 5.85 -1.87
N PRO A 29 -25.72 5.22 -0.72
CA PRO A 29 -24.78 5.03 0.38
C PRO A 29 -23.52 4.30 -0.10
N MET A 30 -22.36 4.69 0.46
CA MET A 30 -21.08 4.05 0.16
C MET A 30 -20.50 3.41 1.42
N TYR A 31 -20.02 2.18 1.28
CA TYR A 31 -19.32 1.47 2.35
C TYR A 31 -17.89 1.14 1.91
N TYR A 32 -16.95 1.30 2.82
CA TYR A 32 -15.54 1.07 2.56
C TYR A 32 -15.03 -0.12 3.37
N VAL A 33 -14.55 -1.15 2.70
CA VAL A 33 -13.81 -2.27 3.29
C VAL A 33 -12.33 -2.06 3.01
N ALA A 34 -11.53 -1.76 4.03
CA ALA A 34 -10.09 -1.66 3.91
C ALA A 34 -9.47 -3.05 3.65
N ASN A 35 -8.44 -3.11 2.80
CA ASN A 35 -7.73 -4.37 2.55
C ASN A 35 -7.00 -4.84 3.83
N PRO A 36 -7.35 -6.02 4.39
CA PRO A 36 -6.67 -6.52 5.58
C PRO A 36 -5.22 -6.89 5.26
N GLY A 37 -4.31 -6.51 6.15
CA GLY A 37 -2.89 -6.77 5.98
C GLY A 37 -2.04 -6.14 7.07
N ASN A 38 -0.83 -5.74 6.71
CA ASN A 38 0.15 -5.18 7.64
C ASN A 38 0.13 -3.64 7.63
N LEU A 39 1.08 -3.00 8.32
CA LEU A 39 1.20 -1.54 8.40
C LEU A 39 1.33 -0.85 7.03
N GLY A 40 1.79 -1.55 5.99
CA GLY A 40 1.77 -1.04 4.62
C GLY A 40 0.35 -0.85 4.08
N ASP A 41 -0.58 -1.73 4.44
CA ASP A 41 -2.00 -1.60 4.10
C ASP A 41 -2.67 -0.49 4.92
N ALA A 42 -2.17 -0.21 6.13
CA ALA A 42 -2.59 0.96 6.91
C ALA A 42 -2.27 2.28 6.18
N ILE A 43 -1.14 2.38 5.47
CA ILE A 43 -0.82 3.57 4.66
C ILE A 43 -1.84 3.72 3.51
N ILE A 44 -2.23 2.63 2.86
CA ILE A 44 -3.29 2.65 1.84
C ILE A 44 -4.59 3.16 2.44
N LYS A 45 -4.99 2.61 3.61
CA LYS A 45 -6.20 3.03 4.31
C LYS A 45 -6.15 4.51 4.68
N ALA A 46 -5.07 4.97 5.30
CA ALA A 46 -4.91 6.36 5.71
C ALA A 46 -4.98 7.33 4.51
N GLY A 47 -4.33 6.99 3.39
CA GLY A 47 -4.41 7.74 2.14
C GLY A 47 -5.82 7.72 1.53
N THR A 48 -6.51 6.60 1.59
CA THR A 48 -7.89 6.47 1.12
C THR A 48 -8.86 7.32 1.95
N GLU A 49 -8.74 7.29 3.26
CA GLU A 49 -9.59 8.12 4.15
C GLU A 49 -9.33 9.61 3.97
N GLN A 50 -8.07 10.00 3.73
CA GLN A 50 -7.76 11.38 3.40
C GLN A 50 -8.34 11.78 2.03
N PHE A 51 -8.23 10.92 1.03
CA PHE A 51 -8.83 11.11 -0.28
C PHE A 51 -10.36 11.27 -0.16
N PHE A 52 -11.04 10.45 0.62
CA PHE A 52 -12.48 10.57 0.84
C PHE A 52 -12.85 11.92 1.44
N ARG A 53 -12.13 12.37 2.47
CA ARG A 53 -12.36 13.69 3.08
C ARG A 53 -12.17 14.84 2.08
N ASP A 54 -11.06 14.82 1.35
CA ASP A 54 -10.69 15.92 0.44
C ASP A 54 -11.65 16.01 -0.76
N PHE A 55 -12.19 14.90 -1.21
CA PHE A 55 -13.16 14.85 -2.31
C PHE A 55 -14.63 14.82 -1.84
N GLY A 56 -14.92 14.88 -0.55
CA GLY A 56 -16.29 14.83 -0.03
C GLY A 56 -17.01 13.52 -0.36
N ILE A 57 -16.29 12.39 -0.32
CA ILE A 57 -16.84 11.05 -0.50
C ILE A 57 -17.24 10.52 0.87
N ASP A 58 -18.54 10.42 1.15
CA ASP A 58 -19.08 9.90 2.42
C ASP A 58 -19.15 8.37 2.38
N ALA A 59 -17.99 7.71 2.49
CA ALA A 59 -17.87 6.27 2.54
C ALA A 59 -17.62 5.79 3.97
N ARG A 60 -18.56 4.99 4.51
CA ARG A 60 -18.48 4.50 5.89
C ARG A 60 -17.58 3.26 5.97
N LEU A 61 -16.58 3.31 6.85
CA LEU A 61 -15.72 2.16 7.12
C LEU A 61 -16.54 1.01 7.70
N VAL A 62 -16.38 -0.17 7.12
CA VAL A 62 -17.00 -1.42 7.59
C VAL A 62 -15.96 -2.51 7.73
N GLY A 63 -16.12 -3.36 8.74
CA GLY A 63 -15.40 -4.62 8.87
C GLY A 63 -16.12 -5.73 8.11
N TYR A 64 -15.36 -6.69 7.59
CA TYR A 64 -15.86 -7.93 7.04
C TYR A 64 -15.33 -9.10 7.88
N GLY A 65 -16.25 -9.75 8.61
CA GLY A 65 -15.92 -10.86 9.50
C GLY A 65 -15.77 -12.20 8.78
N ASP A 66 -15.11 -13.14 9.43
CA ASP A 66 -14.96 -14.52 8.91
C ASP A 66 -16.31 -15.25 8.79
N ASP A 67 -17.34 -14.76 9.47
CA ASP A 67 -18.73 -15.25 9.41
C ASP A 67 -19.52 -14.64 8.24
N GLY A 68 -18.89 -13.85 7.38
CA GLY A 68 -19.51 -13.20 6.23
C GLY A 68 -20.34 -11.96 6.57
N ARG A 69 -20.33 -11.49 7.81
CA ARG A 69 -21.10 -10.32 8.22
C ARG A 69 -20.33 -9.02 7.94
N ILE A 70 -21.09 -8.00 7.54
CA ILE A 70 -20.57 -6.64 7.37
C ILE A 70 -21.00 -5.84 8.59
N VAL A 71 -20.02 -5.26 9.28
CA VAL A 71 -20.21 -4.56 10.55
C VAL A 71 -19.70 -3.13 10.40
N LEU A 72 -20.51 -2.12 10.78
CA LEU A 72 -20.07 -0.73 10.84
C LEU A 72 -18.95 -0.57 11.87
N GLY A 73 -17.88 0.15 11.48
CA GLY A 73 -16.69 0.33 12.30
C GLY A 73 -16.92 1.18 13.57
N ASP A 74 -17.96 2.00 13.59
CA ASP A 74 -18.26 2.99 14.64
C ASP A 74 -19.22 2.51 15.74
N GLY A 75 -19.63 1.26 15.74
CA GLY A 75 -20.59 0.81 16.76
C GLY A 75 -21.00 -0.65 16.67
N GLY A 76 -20.38 -1.41 15.81
CA GLY A 76 -20.62 -2.85 15.71
C GLY A 76 -22.02 -3.23 15.16
N ARG A 77 -22.75 -2.29 14.54
CA ARG A 77 -24.04 -2.59 13.91
C ARG A 77 -23.84 -3.44 12.67
N ILE A 78 -24.50 -4.57 12.62
CA ILE A 78 -24.52 -5.45 11.43
C ILE A 78 -25.45 -4.82 10.39
N LEU A 79 -24.95 -4.72 9.14
CA LEU A 79 -25.74 -4.22 8.01
C LEU A 79 -26.60 -5.34 7.44
N GLY A 80 -27.89 -5.01 7.21
CA GLY A 80 -28.83 -5.92 6.58
C GLY A 80 -28.64 -5.99 5.06
N GLU A 81 -29.03 -7.11 4.46
CA GLU A 81 -28.89 -7.33 3.01
C GLU A 81 -29.60 -6.24 2.19
N HIS A 82 -30.76 -5.77 2.63
CA HIS A 82 -31.50 -4.71 1.94
C HIS A 82 -30.69 -3.40 1.88
N GLU A 83 -29.99 -3.03 2.95
CA GLU A 83 -29.14 -1.83 2.99
C GLU A 83 -27.95 -1.93 2.03
N LEU A 84 -27.40 -3.14 1.87
CA LEU A 84 -26.26 -3.40 1.02
C LEU A 84 -26.62 -3.44 -0.47
N ARG A 85 -27.82 -3.95 -0.82
CA ARG A 85 -28.31 -4.04 -2.21
C ARG A 85 -28.50 -2.65 -2.85
N ASP A 86 -28.75 -1.61 -2.09
CA ASP A 86 -28.87 -0.23 -2.58
C ASP A 86 -27.61 0.60 -2.32
N ALA A 87 -26.51 -0.02 -2.01
CA ALA A 87 -25.26 0.65 -1.67
C ALA A 87 -24.12 0.29 -2.64
N VAL A 88 -23.08 1.13 -2.65
CA VAL A 88 -21.85 0.89 -3.38
C VAL A 88 -20.74 0.47 -2.41
N LEU A 89 -20.06 -0.61 -2.75
CA LEU A 89 -18.87 -1.07 -2.04
C LEU A 89 -17.61 -0.43 -2.63
N LEU A 90 -16.79 0.20 -1.79
CA LEU A 90 -15.42 0.58 -2.10
C LEU A 90 -14.48 -0.41 -1.39
N TYR A 91 -13.75 -1.21 -2.14
CA TYR A 91 -12.79 -2.14 -1.58
C TYR A 91 -11.37 -1.55 -1.63
N GLY A 92 -10.65 -1.57 -0.51
CA GLY A 92 -9.30 -1.04 -0.38
C GLY A 92 -8.33 -1.66 -1.36
N GLY A 93 -7.46 -0.81 -1.92
CA GLY A 93 -6.43 -1.19 -2.88
C GLY A 93 -5.33 -2.08 -2.30
N GLY A 94 -4.31 -2.33 -3.10
CA GLY A 94 -3.12 -3.03 -2.62
C GLY A 94 -2.72 -4.29 -3.37
N GLY A 95 -2.16 -5.28 -2.67
CA GLY A 95 -1.55 -6.48 -3.26
C GLY A 95 -2.39 -7.76 -3.17
N GLY A 96 -3.67 -7.68 -2.83
CA GLY A 96 -4.54 -8.84 -2.56
C GLY A 96 -4.99 -9.65 -3.79
N TRP A 97 -4.41 -9.40 -4.99
CA TRP A 97 -4.79 -10.00 -6.27
C TRP A 97 -3.63 -10.75 -6.93
N CYS A 98 -2.76 -11.33 -6.14
CA CYS A 98 -1.61 -12.09 -6.63
C CYS A 98 -1.66 -13.55 -6.16
N LYS A 99 -0.80 -14.39 -6.75
CA LYS A 99 -0.72 -15.83 -6.41
C LYS A 99 -0.31 -16.09 -4.95
N LEU A 100 0.43 -15.15 -4.37
CA LEU A 100 0.87 -15.25 -2.96
C LEU A 100 -0.23 -14.85 -1.98
N TRP A 101 -1.11 -13.92 -2.38
CA TRP A 101 -2.12 -13.31 -1.53
C TRP A 101 -3.45 -13.18 -2.28
N GLY A 102 -4.41 -14.04 -1.94
CA GLY A 102 -5.72 -14.09 -2.59
C GLY A 102 -6.86 -13.45 -1.80
N GLY A 103 -6.55 -12.77 -0.67
CA GLY A 103 -7.58 -12.24 0.24
C GLY A 103 -8.52 -11.24 -0.42
N GLY A 104 -7.98 -10.30 -1.21
CA GLY A 104 -8.79 -9.30 -1.92
C GLY A 104 -9.75 -9.94 -2.92
N ARG A 105 -9.27 -10.91 -3.69
CA ARG A 105 -10.12 -11.65 -4.63
C ARG A 105 -11.27 -12.34 -3.91
N ARG A 106 -10.99 -13.06 -2.81
CA ARG A 106 -12.00 -13.76 -2.03
C ARG A 106 -13.07 -12.80 -1.52
N ILE A 107 -12.67 -11.75 -0.80
CA ILE A 107 -13.60 -10.79 -0.19
C ILE A 107 -14.48 -10.12 -1.25
N VAL A 108 -13.90 -9.65 -2.35
CA VAL A 108 -14.68 -8.99 -3.41
C VAL A 108 -15.60 -9.97 -4.13
N SER A 109 -15.17 -11.23 -4.36
CA SER A 109 -16.05 -12.25 -4.97
C SER A 109 -17.25 -12.59 -4.08
N GLU A 110 -17.10 -12.55 -2.76
CA GLU A 110 -18.18 -12.78 -1.79
C GLU A 110 -19.12 -11.57 -1.67
N LEU A 111 -18.57 -10.35 -1.72
CA LEU A 111 -19.32 -9.12 -1.47
C LEU A 111 -19.97 -8.51 -2.73
N ALA A 112 -19.30 -8.56 -3.87
CA ALA A 112 -19.79 -7.89 -5.08
C ALA A 112 -21.23 -8.28 -5.47
N PRO A 113 -21.68 -9.55 -5.33
CA PRO A 113 -23.07 -9.92 -5.64
C PRO A 113 -24.13 -9.31 -4.71
N ILE A 114 -23.73 -8.83 -3.54
CA ILE A 114 -24.61 -8.30 -2.51
C ILE A 114 -24.88 -6.79 -2.71
N PHE A 115 -23.87 -6.07 -3.22
CA PHE A 115 -23.95 -4.63 -3.43
C PHE A 115 -24.53 -4.26 -4.80
N HIS A 116 -25.06 -3.04 -4.89
CA HIS A 116 -25.50 -2.49 -6.19
C HIS A 116 -24.34 -2.41 -7.18
N HIS A 117 -23.19 -1.94 -6.73
CA HIS A 117 -21.94 -1.87 -7.49
C HIS A 117 -20.75 -1.98 -6.56
N THR A 118 -19.61 -2.44 -7.10
CA THR A 118 -18.37 -2.52 -6.35
C THR A 118 -17.24 -1.83 -7.11
N VAL A 119 -16.47 -0.99 -6.42
CA VAL A 119 -15.26 -0.36 -6.94
C VAL A 119 -14.06 -0.89 -6.16
N VAL A 120 -13.12 -1.52 -6.86
CA VAL A 120 -11.83 -1.92 -6.29
C VAL A 120 -10.83 -0.81 -6.53
N LEU A 121 -10.37 -0.19 -5.43
CA LEU A 121 -9.40 0.89 -5.44
C LEU A 121 -8.03 0.41 -5.98
N PRO A 122 -7.10 1.30 -6.34
CA PRO A 122 -5.87 0.98 -7.07
C PRO A 122 -5.10 -0.22 -6.50
N SER A 123 -5.01 -1.28 -7.29
CA SER A 123 -4.44 -2.59 -6.92
C SER A 123 -3.44 -3.11 -7.94
N SER A 124 -2.57 -4.05 -7.53
CA SER A 124 -1.73 -4.82 -8.46
C SER A 124 -2.40 -6.15 -8.80
N TYR A 125 -2.57 -6.42 -10.08
CA TYR A 125 -3.23 -7.62 -10.60
C TYR A 125 -2.23 -8.57 -11.23
N GLU A 126 -1.89 -9.68 -10.57
CA GLU A 126 -1.17 -10.82 -11.14
C GLU A 126 -2.15 -11.87 -11.68
N ILE A 127 -3.36 -11.88 -11.13
CA ILE A 127 -4.46 -12.76 -11.53
C ILE A 127 -5.56 -11.87 -12.09
N THR A 128 -6.09 -12.23 -13.25
CA THR A 128 -7.24 -11.54 -13.86
C THR A 128 -8.50 -11.89 -13.07
N PRO A 129 -9.13 -10.91 -12.37
CA PRO A 129 -10.43 -11.15 -11.77
C PRO A 129 -11.52 -11.19 -12.84
N ASP A 130 -12.44 -12.14 -12.70
CA ASP A 130 -13.68 -12.23 -13.49
C ASP A 130 -14.85 -12.16 -12.50
N ILE A 131 -15.24 -10.93 -12.14
CA ILE A 131 -16.31 -10.66 -11.17
C ILE A 131 -17.25 -9.62 -11.78
N PRO A 132 -18.47 -10.00 -12.16
CA PRO A 132 -19.46 -9.08 -12.73
C PRO A 132 -19.82 -7.94 -11.77
N GLY A 133 -20.16 -6.77 -12.30
CA GLY A 133 -20.59 -5.61 -11.50
C GLY A 133 -19.47 -4.93 -10.72
N VAL A 134 -18.20 -5.18 -11.07
CA VAL A 134 -17.05 -4.59 -10.41
C VAL A 134 -16.26 -3.69 -11.35
N THR A 135 -16.01 -2.46 -10.90
CA THR A 135 -15.06 -1.55 -11.55
C THR A 135 -13.71 -1.65 -10.86
N PHE A 136 -12.68 -1.97 -11.63
CA PHE A 136 -11.32 -2.16 -11.11
C PHE A 136 -10.43 -0.97 -11.44
N PHE A 137 -9.56 -0.60 -10.48
CA PHE A 137 -8.46 0.34 -10.70
C PHE A 137 -7.12 -0.35 -10.49
N ALA A 138 -6.23 -0.23 -11.49
CA ALA A 138 -4.84 -0.69 -11.41
C ALA A 138 -3.93 0.45 -10.90
N ARG A 139 -2.93 0.12 -10.07
CA ARG A 139 -1.96 1.11 -9.57
C ARG A 139 -0.65 1.15 -10.35
N ASP A 140 -0.53 0.36 -11.42
CA ASP A 140 0.58 0.41 -12.36
C ASP A 140 0.09 0.33 -13.80
N ARG A 141 0.84 0.95 -14.71
CA ARG A 141 0.53 1.02 -16.15
C ARG A 141 1.17 -0.12 -16.95
N PHE A 142 1.75 -1.10 -16.27
CA PHE A 142 2.48 -2.22 -16.85
C PHE A 142 1.69 -3.52 -16.70
N GLU A 143 2.21 -4.44 -15.89
CA GLU A 143 1.67 -5.79 -15.78
C GLU A 143 0.22 -5.82 -15.28
N SER A 144 -0.18 -4.93 -14.36
CA SER A 144 -1.57 -4.93 -13.89
C SER A 144 -2.56 -4.59 -14.99
N LEU A 145 -2.29 -3.58 -15.84
CA LEU A 145 -3.16 -3.26 -16.98
C LEU A 145 -3.05 -4.29 -18.12
N GLN A 146 -1.91 -4.99 -18.25
CA GLN A 146 -1.80 -6.12 -19.20
C GLN A 146 -2.65 -7.30 -18.73
N ASN A 147 -2.63 -7.61 -17.44
CA ASN A 147 -3.38 -8.72 -16.86
C ASN A 147 -4.89 -8.41 -16.72
N LEU A 148 -5.27 -7.14 -16.59
CA LEU A 148 -6.64 -6.67 -16.50
C LEU A 148 -6.85 -5.42 -17.36
N PRO A 149 -6.99 -5.56 -18.70
CA PRO A 149 -7.12 -4.42 -19.62
C PRO A 149 -8.38 -3.58 -19.41
N SER A 150 -9.41 -4.12 -18.76
CA SER A 150 -10.62 -3.39 -18.40
C SER A 150 -10.46 -2.48 -17.18
N ALA A 151 -9.37 -2.61 -16.42
CA ALA A 151 -9.14 -1.76 -15.27
C ALA A 151 -8.76 -0.33 -15.72
N GLN A 152 -9.28 0.64 -14.97
CA GLN A 152 -8.83 2.03 -15.09
C GLN A 152 -7.52 2.20 -14.31
N PHE A 153 -6.76 3.24 -14.63
CA PHE A 153 -5.55 3.54 -13.89
C PHE A 153 -5.79 4.61 -12.82
N CYS A 154 -5.22 4.40 -11.64
CA CYS A 154 -4.94 5.46 -10.67
C CYS A 154 -3.73 5.07 -9.82
N HIS A 155 -3.03 6.04 -9.25
CA HIS A 155 -1.89 5.78 -8.38
C HIS A 155 -2.30 5.08 -7.08
N ASP A 156 -1.36 4.36 -6.46
CA ASP A 156 -1.57 3.73 -5.14
C ASP A 156 -2.09 4.76 -4.13
N MET A 157 -3.13 4.39 -3.38
CA MET A 157 -3.77 5.30 -2.42
C MET A 157 -2.82 5.78 -1.32
N GLY A 158 -1.76 5.02 -1.04
CA GLY A 158 -0.73 5.41 -0.08
C GLY A 158 -0.01 6.72 -0.45
N PHE A 159 0.08 7.07 -1.75
CA PHE A 159 0.63 8.36 -2.15
C PHE A 159 -0.26 9.56 -1.79
N TYR A 160 -1.54 9.33 -1.59
CA TYR A 160 -2.47 10.40 -1.23
C TYR A 160 -2.33 10.83 0.24
N TYR A 161 -1.71 10.01 1.08
CA TYR A 161 -1.46 10.34 2.48
C TYR A 161 -0.49 11.51 2.61
N ARG A 162 -0.83 12.48 3.45
CA ARG A 162 0.02 13.63 3.77
C ARG A 162 0.55 13.48 5.20
N PRO A 163 1.76 12.94 5.38
CA PRO A 163 2.32 12.78 6.71
C PRO A 163 2.57 14.16 7.34
N ALA A 164 2.22 14.31 8.63
CA ALA A 164 2.72 15.44 9.39
C ALA A 164 4.26 15.37 9.41
N ARG A 165 4.94 16.47 9.12
CA ARG A 165 6.41 16.51 9.25
C ARG A 165 6.78 16.32 10.71
N ALA A 166 7.44 15.23 11.03
CA ALA A 166 8.04 15.04 12.32
C ALA A 166 9.10 16.14 12.55
N GLY A 167 8.88 16.97 13.54
CA GLY A 167 9.92 17.85 14.07
C GLY A 167 10.89 16.98 14.89
N GLY A 168 12.02 16.59 14.28
CA GLY A 168 12.99 15.70 14.93
C GLY A 168 14.42 16.16 14.69
N ALA A 169 15.37 15.44 15.32
CA ALA A 169 16.80 15.62 15.10
C ALA A 169 17.16 15.44 13.61
N ALA A 170 18.26 16.05 13.18
CA ALA A 170 18.72 15.95 11.79
C ALA A 170 18.84 14.45 11.37
N PRO A 171 18.27 14.05 10.22
CA PRO A 171 18.31 12.65 9.80
C PRO A 171 19.73 12.10 9.71
N GLY A 172 19.97 10.91 10.26
CA GLY A 172 21.30 10.29 10.32
C GLY A 172 21.32 8.84 9.83
N GLY A 173 22.47 8.40 9.31
CA GLY A 173 22.69 6.98 9.01
C GLY A 173 21.85 6.36 7.90
N THR A 174 21.82 5.03 7.90
CA THR A 174 21.13 4.20 6.89
C THR A 174 20.22 3.20 7.59
N GLY A 175 18.94 3.21 7.22
CA GLY A 175 17.92 2.26 7.64
C GLY A 175 17.82 1.08 6.67
N PHE A 176 17.53 -0.11 7.21
CA PHE A 176 17.25 -1.31 6.44
C PHE A 176 15.88 -1.84 6.85
N CYS A 177 14.94 -1.87 5.88
CA CYS A 177 13.54 -2.24 6.12
C CYS A 177 13.13 -3.33 5.11
N PHE A 178 13.90 -4.41 5.04
CA PHE A 178 13.59 -5.55 4.17
C PHE A 178 12.58 -6.49 4.84
N ARG A 179 11.71 -7.00 4.02
CA ARG A 179 10.70 -7.98 4.44
C ARG A 179 11.31 -9.34 4.78
N ARG A 180 10.61 -10.05 5.67
CA ARG A 180 11.00 -11.40 6.13
C ARG A 180 10.02 -12.49 5.73
N ASP A 181 8.99 -12.13 4.97
CA ASP A 181 7.95 -13.05 4.51
C ASP A 181 8.26 -13.66 3.11
N LYS A 182 7.31 -14.44 2.60
CA LYS A 182 7.43 -15.17 1.32
C LYS A 182 7.47 -14.25 0.07
N GLU A 183 7.15 -12.98 0.21
CA GLU A 183 7.20 -12.01 -0.90
C GLU A 183 8.57 -11.33 -1.02
N SER A 184 9.57 -11.71 -0.18
CA SER A 184 10.93 -11.18 -0.31
C SER A 184 11.56 -11.60 -1.62
N GLY A 185 12.12 -10.64 -2.36
CA GLY A 185 12.93 -10.88 -3.57
C GLY A 185 14.35 -11.37 -3.27
N PHE A 186 14.76 -11.40 -2.00
CA PHE A 186 16.06 -11.91 -1.58
C PHE A 186 15.98 -13.42 -1.30
N GLU A 187 16.41 -14.24 -2.24
CA GLU A 187 16.45 -15.71 -2.09
C GLU A 187 17.23 -16.18 -0.87
N LYS A 188 18.20 -15.39 -0.41
CA LYS A 188 19.08 -15.75 0.71
C LYS A 188 18.94 -14.74 1.85
N ARG A 189 18.20 -15.12 2.88
CA ARG A 189 17.98 -14.29 4.10
C ARG A 189 19.27 -13.83 4.79
N TRP A 190 20.39 -14.51 4.59
CA TRP A 190 21.70 -14.11 5.15
C TRP A 190 22.24 -12.81 4.53
N ARG A 191 21.72 -12.36 3.37
CA ARG A 191 22.09 -11.08 2.76
C ARG A 191 21.43 -9.88 3.43
N ILE A 192 20.36 -10.11 4.19
CA ILE A 192 19.67 -9.04 4.91
C ILE A 192 20.56 -8.58 6.07
N PRO A 193 20.79 -7.26 6.25
CA PRO A 193 21.59 -6.72 7.36
C PRO A 193 21.07 -7.15 8.72
N LEU A 194 21.98 -7.33 9.70
CA LEU A 194 21.59 -7.66 11.08
C LEU A 194 20.76 -6.55 11.74
N SER A 195 20.99 -5.29 11.34
CA SER A 195 20.21 -4.14 11.76
C SER A 195 18.88 -3.97 11.02
N ASN A 196 18.44 -4.97 10.26
CA ASN A 196 17.18 -4.91 9.54
C ASN A 196 15.97 -4.89 10.46
N HIS A 197 15.11 -3.92 10.28
CA HIS A 197 13.82 -3.83 10.94
C HIS A 197 12.71 -3.87 9.88
N ASP A 198 11.98 -4.98 9.80
CA ASP A 198 10.81 -5.11 8.95
C ASP A 198 9.62 -4.39 9.60
N ILE A 199 9.62 -3.07 9.49
CA ILE A 199 8.66 -2.20 10.17
C ILE A 199 7.20 -2.47 9.81
N SER A 200 6.93 -3.10 8.66
CA SER A 200 5.56 -3.43 8.27
C SER A 200 4.88 -4.43 9.21
N TRP A 201 5.65 -5.17 10.02
CA TRP A 201 5.12 -6.06 11.05
C TRP A 201 4.89 -5.39 12.42
N SER A 202 5.15 -4.07 12.52
CA SER A 202 4.90 -3.32 13.77
C SER A 202 3.43 -2.93 13.95
N GLY A 203 2.55 -3.33 13.05
CA GLY A 203 1.12 -3.07 13.11
C GLY A 203 0.36 -3.79 11.98
N ASP A 204 -0.93 -3.61 11.98
CA ASP A 204 -1.87 -4.10 10.97
C ASP A 204 -2.48 -2.94 10.16
N TYR A 205 -3.44 -3.26 9.29
CA TYR A 205 -4.12 -2.29 8.41
C TYR A 205 -5.01 -1.25 9.12
N LEU A 206 -5.31 -1.45 10.41
CA LEU A 206 -6.08 -0.51 11.25
C LEU A 206 -5.18 0.39 12.11
N SER A 207 -3.89 0.09 12.16
CA SER A 207 -2.92 0.79 13.01
C SER A 207 -2.67 2.22 12.55
N ASP A 208 -2.31 3.10 13.51
CA ASP A 208 -1.78 4.44 13.21
C ASP A 208 -0.46 4.33 12.44
N VAL A 209 -0.36 5.07 11.35
CA VAL A 209 0.83 5.08 10.48
C VAL A 209 1.89 6.08 10.93
N THR A 210 1.56 7.01 11.82
CA THR A 210 2.48 8.06 12.30
C THR A 210 3.80 7.51 12.82
N PRO A 211 3.84 6.45 13.67
CA PRO A 211 5.10 5.90 14.15
C PRO A 211 6.04 5.38 13.06
N MET A 212 5.46 4.86 11.95
CA MET A 212 6.26 4.42 10.81
C MET A 212 6.92 5.60 10.09
N PHE A 213 6.19 6.69 9.87
CA PHE A 213 6.73 7.91 9.25
C PHE A 213 7.80 8.54 10.15
N GLU A 214 7.59 8.62 11.46
CA GLU A 214 8.56 9.08 12.43
C GLU A 214 9.84 8.24 12.40
N TYR A 215 9.71 6.92 12.43
CA TYR A 215 10.86 6.01 12.34
C TYR A 215 11.68 6.24 11.07
N LEU A 216 10.99 6.30 9.90
CA LEU A 216 11.66 6.48 8.62
C LEU A 216 12.32 7.86 8.48
N SER A 217 11.76 8.91 9.09
CA SER A 217 12.31 10.27 9.07
C SER A 217 13.68 10.40 9.77
N ASN A 218 14.04 9.44 10.63
CA ASN A 218 15.35 9.45 11.32
C ASN A 218 16.53 9.08 10.39
N PHE A 219 16.28 8.59 9.17
CA PHE A 219 17.34 8.14 8.29
C PHE A 219 17.62 9.10 7.13
N LYS A 220 18.89 9.22 6.74
CA LYS A 220 19.29 9.87 5.48
C LYS A 220 18.99 8.99 4.27
N THR A 221 19.08 7.67 4.44
CA THR A 221 18.88 6.70 3.35
C THR A 221 18.22 5.44 3.92
N VAL A 222 17.21 4.93 3.22
CA VAL A 222 16.53 3.68 3.54
C VAL A 222 16.70 2.69 2.40
N HIS A 223 16.97 1.44 2.73
CA HIS A 223 16.99 0.30 1.79
C HIS A 223 15.82 -0.63 2.11
N THR A 224 14.99 -0.95 1.13
CA THR A 224 13.78 -1.74 1.34
C THR A 224 13.32 -2.50 0.09
N ASP A 225 12.67 -3.64 0.27
CA ASP A 225 11.84 -4.32 -0.73
C ASP A 225 10.34 -4.23 -0.38
N ARG A 226 10.00 -3.40 0.62
CA ARG A 226 8.62 -3.05 0.97
C ARG A 226 8.17 -1.83 0.16
N LEU A 227 7.14 -2.01 -0.70
CA LEU A 227 6.62 -0.93 -1.53
C LEU A 227 6.17 0.27 -0.69
N HIS A 228 5.38 0.04 0.36
CA HIS A 228 4.83 1.14 1.17
C HIS A 228 5.89 1.84 2.04
N VAL A 229 6.98 1.16 2.40
CA VAL A 229 8.16 1.84 2.99
C VAL A 229 8.79 2.79 1.96
N ALA A 230 8.88 2.37 0.69
CA ALA A 230 9.40 3.24 -0.36
C ALA A 230 8.47 4.43 -0.65
N ILE A 231 7.14 4.21 -0.63
CA ILE A 231 6.14 5.28 -0.75
C ILE A 231 6.27 6.27 0.40
N ALA A 232 6.32 5.79 1.65
CA ALA A 232 6.46 6.65 2.84
C ALA A 232 7.76 7.48 2.79
N CYS A 233 8.90 6.86 2.45
CA CYS A 233 10.15 7.58 2.27
C CYS A 233 10.06 8.64 1.16
N SER A 234 9.37 8.33 0.05
CA SER A 234 9.17 9.27 -1.06
C SER A 234 8.38 10.49 -0.63
N LEU A 235 7.30 10.30 0.13
CA LEU A 235 6.48 11.39 0.70
C LEU A 235 7.26 12.24 1.71
N LEU A 236 8.16 11.63 2.48
CA LEU A 236 9.03 12.34 3.43
C LEU A 236 10.23 13.03 2.76
N GLY A 237 10.53 12.74 1.48
CA GLY A 237 11.76 13.18 0.82
C GLY A 237 13.02 12.45 1.31
N VAL A 238 12.89 11.35 2.05
CA VAL A 238 13.99 10.50 2.50
C VAL A 238 14.54 9.70 1.33
N ARG A 239 15.88 9.70 1.15
CA ARG A 239 16.49 8.91 0.09
C ARG A 239 16.16 7.43 0.28
N VAL A 240 15.56 6.80 -0.75
CA VAL A 240 15.18 5.40 -0.67
C VAL A 240 15.72 4.60 -1.86
N HIS A 241 16.22 3.41 -1.56
CA HIS A 241 16.61 2.38 -2.52
C HIS A 241 15.59 1.25 -2.45
N LEU A 242 14.74 1.14 -3.48
CA LEU A 242 13.74 0.09 -3.60
C LEU A 242 14.32 -1.09 -4.39
N TYR A 243 14.10 -2.29 -3.86
CA TYR A 243 14.56 -3.56 -4.40
C TYR A 243 13.40 -4.41 -4.92
N PRO A 244 13.69 -5.39 -5.82
CA PRO A 244 12.69 -6.34 -6.29
C PRO A 244 12.02 -7.08 -5.12
N GLY A 245 10.70 -7.28 -5.23
CA GLY A 245 9.97 -8.32 -4.50
C GLY A 245 9.93 -9.63 -5.29
N ALA A 246 9.14 -10.60 -4.81
CA ALA A 246 8.99 -11.91 -5.47
C ALA A 246 8.26 -11.83 -6.81
N TYR A 247 7.55 -10.74 -7.10
CA TYR A 247 6.84 -10.50 -8.35
C TYR A 247 6.93 -9.03 -8.78
N PHE A 248 6.33 -8.68 -9.89
CA PHE A 248 6.50 -7.40 -10.61
C PHE A 248 6.11 -6.13 -9.83
N LYS A 249 5.28 -6.21 -8.80
CA LYS A 249 4.64 -5.07 -8.11
C LYS A 249 5.59 -3.91 -7.81
N ASN A 250 6.72 -4.21 -7.15
CA ASN A 250 7.66 -3.15 -6.73
C ASN A 250 8.22 -2.40 -7.93
N ARG A 251 8.58 -3.14 -9.01
CA ARG A 251 9.12 -2.54 -10.23
C ARG A 251 8.06 -1.75 -10.97
N ALA A 252 6.88 -2.32 -11.13
CA ALA A 252 5.78 -1.70 -11.89
C ALA A 252 5.32 -0.39 -11.25
N VAL A 253 5.08 -0.38 -9.93
CA VAL A 253 4.69 0.84 -9.20
C VAL A 253 5.85 1.83 -9.14
N PHE A 254 7.10 1.37 -9.00
CA PHE A 254 8.27 2.25 -9.06
C PHE A 254 8.33 3.01 -10.39
N LEU A 255 8.23 2.31 -11.51
CA LEU A 255 8.30 2.92 -12.84
C LEU A 255 7.09 3.81 -13.14
N THR A 256 5.91 3.43 -12.67
CA THR A 256 4.67 4.19 -12.91
C THR A 256 4.59 5.46 -12.06
N SER A 257 4.90 5.36 -10.77
CA SER A 257 4.53 6.41 -9.80
C SER A 257 5.72 7.01 -9.07
N ILE A 258 6.75 6.21 -8.72
CA ILE A 258 7.84 6.69 -7.88
C ILE A 258 8.90 7.42 -8.72
N ALA A 259 9.44 6.76 -9.75
CA ALA A 259 10.53 7.29 -10.55
C ALA A 259 10.20 8.61 -11.25
N PRO A 260 9.00 8.82 -11.82
CA PRO A 260 8.65 10.08 -12.47
C PRO A 260 8.49 11.25 -11.50
N HIS A 261 8.08 11.01 -10.26
CA HIS A 261 7.61 12.06 -9.36
C HIS A 261 8.48 12.29 -8.12
N PHE A 262 9.36 11.35 -7.76
CA PHE A 262 10.14 11.42 -6.51
C PHE A 262 11.64 11.23 -6.76
N ALA A 263 12.36 12.33 -6.87
CA ALA A 263 13.81 12.33 -7.15
C ALA A 263 14.67 11.67 -6.05
N CYS A 264 14.12 11.49 -4.84
CA CYS A 264 14.80 10.84 -3.72
C CYS A 264 14.88 9.31 -3.85
N ALA A 265 14.07 8.69 -4.73
CA ALA A 265 13.98 7.24 -4.85
C ALA A 265 14.87 6.69 -5.99
N ARG A 266 15.39 5.49 -5.79
CA ARG A 266 16.20 4.76 -6.77
C ARG A 266 15.85 3.27 -6.78
N TRP A 267 15.73 2.70 -7.97
CA TRP A 267 15.64 1.25 -8.15
C TRP A 267 17.00 0.60 -8.05
N ARG A 268 17.10 -0.52 -7.32
CA ARG A 268 18.33 -1.30 -7.15
C ARG A 268 18.04 -2.79 -7.26
N THR A 269 18.94 -3.53 -7.89
CA THR A 269 18.86 -4.99 -8.03
C THR A 269 19.82 -5.73 -7.08
N SER A 270 20.77 -5.01 -6.49
CA SER A 270 21.75 -5.58 -5.55
C SER A 270 22.11 -4.56 -4.47
N LEU A 271 22.45 -5.07 -3.28
CA LEU A 271 22.96 -4.24 -2.20
C LEU A 271 24.34 -3.66 -2.57
N PRO A 272 24.62 -2.40 -2.18
CA PRO A 272 25.94 -1.83 -2.34
C PRO A 272 27.02 -2.71 -1.69
N LEU A 273 28.20 -2.83 -2.33
CA LEU A 273 29.30 -3.65 -1.85
C LEU A 273 29.71 -3.29 -0.42
N SER A 274 29.73 -2.00 -0.08
CA SER A 274 30.02 -1.50 1.26
C SER A 274 29.07 -2.05 2.32
N VAL A 275 27.78 -2.18 2.00
CA VAL A 275 26.77 -2.78 2.89
C VAL A 275 26.99 -4.28 3.03
N ALA A 276 27.29 -4.97 1.92
CA ALA A 276 27.54 -6.41 1.91
C ALA A 276 28.80 -6.76 2.73
N ILE A 277 29.87 -5.99 2.60
CA ILE A 277 31.11 -6.17 3.37
C ILE A 277 30.85 -5.94 4.87
N ARG A 278 30.17 -4.85 5.23
CA ARG A 278 29.85 -4.53 6.63
C ARG A 278 29.04 -5.66 7.28
N ASN A 279 28.05 -6.19 6.58
CA ASN A 279 27.25 -7.31 7.07
C ASN A 279 28.09 -8.59 7.27
N SER A 280 28.99 -8.87 6.33
CA SER A 280 29.92 -10.01 6.45
C SER A 280 30.84 -9.90 7.67
N LEU A 281 31.40 -8.71 7.91
CA LEU A 281 32.24 -8.44 9.07
C LEU A 281 31.47 -8.56 10.38
N GLN A 282 30.29 -7.97 10.48
CA GLN A 282 29.43 -8.05 11.67
C GLN A 282 29.06 -9.51 12.04
N ARG A 283 28.75 -10.35 11.04
CA ARG A 283 28.46 -11.77 11.25
C ARG A 283 29.66 -12.55 11.73
N ARG A 284 30.87 -12.29 11.19
CA ARG A 284 32.13 -12.93 11.63
C ARG A 284 32.49 -12.55 13.07
N LEU A 285 32.29 -11.28 13.45
CA LEU A 285 32.56 -10.79 14.81
C LEU A 285 31.53 -11.34 15.82
N GLY A 286 30.25 -11.38 15.45
CA GLY A 286 29.19 -11.98 16.29
C GLY A 286 29.37 -13.48 16.52
N HIS A 287 29.89 -14.23 15.55
CA HIS A 287 30.25 -15.65 15.75
C HIS A 287 31.46 -15.86 16.67
N ARG A 288 32.43 -14.92 16.69
CA ARG A 288 33.58 -15.00 17.61
C ARG A 288 33.26 -14.60 19.06
N ALA A 289 32.19 -13.84 19.27
CA ALA A 289 31.75 -13.46 20.62
C ALA A 289 30.80 -14.50 21.26
N ALA A 290 30.36 -15.49 20.49
CA ALA A 290 29.48 -16.58 20.94
C ALA A 290 30.20 -17.92 21.13
N GLN A 291 31.52 -17.95 20.91
CA GLN A 291 32.45 -19.03 21.26
C GLN A 291 33.33 -18.62 22.46
#